data_4fb09bbbfaf03581114a51f012c90b9f
#
_entry.id   4fb09bbbfaf03581114a51f012c90b9f
#
_cell.length_a   1.000
_cell.length_b   1.000
_cell.length_c   1.000
_cell.angle_alpha   90.00
_cell.angle_beta   90.00
_cell.angle_gamma   90.00
#
_symmetry.space_group_name_H-M   'P 1'
#
loop_
_entity.id
_entity.type
_entity.pdbx_description
1 polymer ?
#
loop_
_entity_poly.entity_id
_entity_poly.type
_entity_poly.pdbx_seq_one_letter_code
_entity_poly.pdbx_strand_id
1 'polypeptide(L)'
;MAGSLPTAVLGRTNLEVTKLGFGAMEIRGGPRGRDITSAQAENILNAVLDSGINYIDTSIDYGQSEEFIGQFISSRRDEYFLASKCGCAVGAPVAPPGTRSPHVFTKENIVAGVEQSLRRMKTDYLDVVQFHSSPSKQMLEEHGAVEALADLQQQGKVRHLGMSGTLPNLPEQIDMGVFDVLQIPYSAMERPHETLISQAAKVGIGNVIRGGVAKGEPGQSGVPRPDPWKTFESAGLDELMDDGESPTDFLLRFTLSHPGMHTTIVGTLNPDH
;
A
#
# COMPACT_ATOMS: atom_id res chain seq x y z
N MET A 1 -14.34 6.47 -25.45
CA MET A 1 -13.34 5.49 -25.00
C MET A 1 -12.59 6.13 -23.86
N ALA A 2 -12.65 5.56 -22.64
CA ALA A 2 -11.78 5.99 -21.56
C ALA A 2 -10.33 5.79 -22.04
N GLY A 3 -9.49 6.83 -21.93
CA GLY A 3 -8.06 6.71 -22.24
C GLY A 3 -7.42 5.70 -21.27
N SER A 4 -6.37 4.99 -21.71
CA SER A 4 -5.58 4.14 -20.81
C SER A 4 -5.00 4.99 -19.68
N LEU A 5 -5.02 4.47 -18.45
CA LEU A 5 -4.38 5.13 -17.31
C LEU A 5 -2.87 5.28 -17.55
N PRO A 6 -2.27 6.40 -17.13
CA PRO A 6 -0.82 6.57 -17.24
C PRO A 6 -0.10 5.51 -16.40
N THR A 7 0.99 4.97 -16.95
CA THR A 7 1.82 3.95 -16.30
C THR A 7 3.21 4.49 -15.95
N ALA A 8 3.93 3.74 -15.12
CA ALA A 8 5.35 3.91 -14.84
C ALA A 8 5.98 2.55 -14.52
N VAL A 9 7.25 2.37 -14.87
CA VAL A 9 8.01 1.20 -14.42
C VAL A 9 8.37 1.38 -12.95
N LEU A 10 7.99 0.43 -12.11
CA LEU A 10 8.18 0.50 -10.65
C LEU A 10 9.66 0.28 -10.27
N GLY A 11 10.44 1.33 -10.36
CA GLY A 11 11.89 1.28 -10.11
C GLY A 11 12.59 0.21 -10.96
N ARG A 12 13.45 -0.61 -10.32
CA ARG A 12 14.21 -1.69 -10.97
C ARG A 12 13.46 -3.01 -11.12
N THR A 13 12.15 -3.05 -10.80
CA THR A 13 11.37 -4.31 -10.81
C THR A 13 10.93 -4.76 -12.20
N ASN A 14 10.98 -3.90 -13.21
CA ASN A 14 10.39 -4.08 -14.54
C ASN A 14 8.85 -4.25 -14.54
N LEU A 15 8.17 -3.99 -13.41
CA LEU A 15 6.72 -4.00 -13.34
C LEU A 15 6.18 -2.67 -13.89
N GLU A 16 5.42 -2.71 -14.96
CA GLU A 16 4.75 -1.52 -15.53
C GLU A 16 3.40 -1.32 -14.83
N VAL A 17 3.40 -0.49 -13.78
CA VAL A 17 2.23 -0.24 -12.94
C VAL A 17 1.49 1.02 -13.36
N THR A 18 0.17 1.05 -13.19
CA THR A 18 -0.60 2.28 -13.33
C THR A 18 -0.21 3.28 -12.24
N LYS A 19 -0.13 4.57 -12.57
CA LYS A 19 0.21 5.63 -11.59
C LYS A 19 -0.82 5.75 -10.46
N LEU A 20 -2.04 5.27 -10.69
CA LEU A 20 -3.06 5.07 -9.67
C LEU A 20 -3.19 3.57 -9.39
N GLY A 21 -2.98 3.16 -8.14
CA GLY A 21 -3.19 1.81 -7.65
C GLY A 21 -4.32 1.75 -6.62
N PHE A 22 -4.77 0.55 -6.29
CA PHE A 22 -5.82 0.33 -5.31
C PHE A 22 -5.26 -0.09 -3.95
N GLY A 23 -5.59 0.67 -2.89
CA GLY A 23 -5.31 0.34 -1.50
C GLY A 23 -6.45 -0.45 -0.87
N ALA A 24 -6.33 -1.77 -0.81
CA ALA A 24 -7.37 -2.68 -0.36
C ALA A 24 -7.61 -2.66 1.16
N MET A 25 -6.99 -1.75 1.91
CA MET A 25 -7.27 -1.57 3.33
C MET A 25 -8.73 -1.18 3.59
N GLU A 26 -9.38 -0.48 2.66
CA GLU A 26 -10.77 -0.04 2.84
C GLU A 26 -11.77 -1.20 2.81
N ILE A 27 -11.48 -2.28 2.09
CA ILE A 27 -12.33 -3.47 2.04
C ILE A 27 -12.06 -4.48 3.17
N ARG A 28 -11.34 -4.09 4.23
CA ARG A 28 -10.99 -4.98 5.36
C ARG A 28 -12.17 -5.37 6.25
N GLY A 29 -13.27 -4.60 6.25
CA GLY A 29 -14.43 -4.83 7.11
C GLY A 29 -14.23 -4.46 8.58
N GLY A 30 -15.27 -4.65 9.39
CA GLY A 30 -15.19 -4.48 10.84
C GLY A 30 -14.28 -5.52 11.54
N PRO A 31 -13.84 -5.25 12.77
CA PRO A 31 -14.10 -4.06 13.60
C PRO A 31 -13.16 -2.87 13.33
N ARG A 32 -12.13 -3.02 12.50
CA ARG A 32 -11.09 -1.99 12.23
C ARG A 32 -11.37 -1.13 11.00
N GLY A 33 -12.34 -1.51 10.21
CA GLY A 33 -12.80 -0.79 9.01
C GLY A 33 -14.29 -0.54 9.05
N ARG A 34 -14.79 0.07 7.98
CA ARG A 34 -16.23 0.20 7.75
C ARG A 34 -16.80 -1.17 7.41
N ASP A 35 -18.05 -1.42 7.77
CA ASP A 35 -18.73 -2.65 7.37
C ASP A 35 -18.83 -2.71 5.84
N ILE A 36 -18.56 -3.90 5.31
CA ILE A 36 -18.61 -4.17 3.89
C ILE A 36 -19.21 -5.56 3.67
N THR A 37 -20.11 -5.65 2.74
CA THR A 37 -20.65 -6.93 2.31
C THR A 37 -19.74 -7.59 1.25
N SER A 38 -19.83 -8.90 1.13
CA SER A 38 -19.12 -9.67 0.10
C SER A 38 -19.42 -9.14 -1.32
N ALA A 39 -20.69 -8.83 -1.62
CA ALA A 39 -21.09 -8.26 -2.91
C ALA A 39 -20.50 -6.86 -3.19
N GLN A 40 -20.38 -6.02 -2.16
CA GLN A 40 -19.72 -4.73 -2.31
C GLN A 40 -18.23 -4.91 -2.59
N ALA A 41 -17.54 -5.80 -1.89
CA ALA A 41 -16.13 -6.08 -2.12
C ALA A 41 -15.90 -6.64 -3.54
N GLU A 42 -16.75 -7.54 -4.01
CA GLU A 42 -16.73 -8.08 -5.38
C GLU A 42 -16.87 -6.96 -6.43
N ASN A 43 -17.88 -6.09 -6.27
CA ASN A 43 -18.13 -5.00 -7.19
C ASN A 43 -16.93 -4.03 -7.24
N ILE A 44 -16.36 -3.67 -6.09
CA ILE A 44 -15.20 -2.77 -6.02
C ILE A 44 -13.99 -3.40 -6.71
N LEU A 45 -13.64 -4.63 -6.35
CA LEU A 45 -12.44 -5.28 -6.89
C LEU A 45 -12.53 -5.47 -8.41
N ASN A 46 -13.71 -5.83 -8.94
CA ASN A 46 -13.89 -5.92 -10.38
C ASN A 46 -13.87 -4.53 -11.05
N ALA A 47 -14.53 -3.51 -10.47
CA ALA A 47 -14.48 -2.15 -11.00
C ALA A 47 -13.05 -1.60 -11.07
N VAL A 48 -12.21 -1.90 -10.07
CA VAL A 48 -10.78 -1.55 -10.06
C VAL A 48 -10.06 -2.12 -11.29
N LEU A 49 -10.22 -3.40 -11.58
CA LEU A 49 -9.58 -4.03 -12.75
C LEU A 49 -10.20 -3.56 -14.07
N ASP A 50 -11.52 -3.42 -14.12
CA ASP A 50 -12.25 -2.98 -15.31
C ASP A 50 -11.92 -1.52 -15.69
N SER A 51 -11.52 -0.68 -14.71
CA SER A 51 -10.99 0.66 -14.95
C SER A 51 -9.55 0.69 -15.47
N GLY A 52 -8.88 -0.47 -15.52
CA GLY A 52 -7.50 -0.61 -15.98
C GLY A 52 -6.45 -0.39 -14.89
N ILE A 53 -6.83 -0.23 -13.62
CA ILE A 53 -5.89 -0.19 -12.50
C ILE A 53 -5.26 -1.57 -12.34
N ASN A 54 -3.92 -1.65 -12.35
CA ASN A 54 -3.19 -2.90 -12.32
C ASN A 54 -2.25 -3.08 -11.11
N TYR A 55 -2.33 -2.23 -10.09
CA TYR A 55 -1.57 -2.40 -8.85
C TYR A 55 -2.50 -2.43 -7.64
N ILE A 56 -2.48 -3.53 -6.90
CA ILE A 56 -3.33 -3.75 -5.71
C ILE A 56 -2.43 -4.00 -4.50
N ASP A 57 -2.62 -3.20 -3.44
CA ASP A 57 -1.89 -3.32 -2.16
C ASP A 57 -2.82 -3.77 -1.05
N THR A 58 -2.45 -4.82 -0.33
CA THR A 58 -3.16 -5.34 0.84
C THR A 58 -2.21 -5.65 2.00
N SER A 59 -2.67 -6.36 3.03
CA SER A 59 -1.87 -6.85 4.16
C SER A 59 -2.58 -7.99 4.89
N ILE A 60 -1.83 -8.89 5.49
CA ILE A 60 -2.37 -9.99 6.30
C ILE A 60 -3.20 -9.52 7.51
N ASP A 61 -3.00 -8.29 7.98
CA ASP A 61 -3.75 -7.71 9.09
C ASP A 61 -4.92 -6.80 8.66
N TYR A 62 -5.23 -6.76 7.36
CA TYR A 62 -6.36 -6.03 6.82
C TYR A 62 -7.64 -6.89 6.78
N GLY A 63 -8.02 -7.46 7.93
CA GLY A 63 -9.27 -8.19 8.09
C GLY A 63 -9.56 -9.17 6.94
N GLN A 64 -10.64 -8.95 6.22
CA GLN A 64 -11.10 -9.81 5.12
C GLN A 64 -10.49 -9.47 3.74
N SER A 65 -9.63 -8.45 3.66
CA SER A 65 -9.14 -7.93 2.36
C SER A 65 -8.47 -8.99 1.49
N GLU A 66 -7.55 -9.80 2.05
CA GLU A 66 -6.88 -10.87 1.29
C GLU A 66 -7.84 -11.97 0.85
N GLU A 67 -8.83 -12.31 1.69
CA GLU A 67 -9.85 -13.32 1.36
C GLU A 67 -10.76 -12.84 0.22
N PHE A 68 -11.17 -11.57 0.23
CA PHE A 68 -11.95 -10.98 -0.86
C PHE A 68 -11.18 -10.95 -2.18
N ILE A 69 -9.90 -10.57 -2.16
CA ILE A 69 -9.03 -10.63 -3.35
C ILE A 69 -9.00 -12.06 -3.91
N GLY A 70 -8.75 -13.06 -3.05
CA GLY A 70 -8.72 -14.46 -3.46
C GLY A 70 -10.07 -15.02 -3.89
N GLN A 71 -11.18 -14.48 -3.38
CA GLN A 71 -12.51 -14.94 -3.73
C GLN A 71 -12.99 -14.38 -5.08
N PHE A 72 -12.74 -13.11 -5.35
CA PHE A 72 -13.42 -12.40 -6.43
C PHE A 72 -12.55 -12.13 -7.66
N ILE A 73 -11.23 -12.00 -7.50
CA ILE A 73 -10.34 -11.63 -8.61
C ILE A 73 -9.14 -12.57 -8.81
N SER A 74 -9.03 -13.68 -8.08
CA SER A 74 -7.94 -14.64 -8.29
C SER A 74 -7.93 -15.26 -9.69
N SER A 75 -9.09 -15.39 -10.33
CA SER A 75 -9.21 -15.85 -11.73
C SER A 75 -8.70 -14.84 -12.77
N ARG A 76 -8.48 -13.58 -12.36
CA ARG A 76 -7.95 -12.46 -13.15
C ARG A 76 -6.51 -12.13 -12.78
N ARG A 77 -5.76 -13.08 -12.17
CA ARG A 77 -4.44 -12.86 -11.55
C ARG A 77 -3.42 -12.21 -12.48
N ASP A 78 -3.49 -12.48 -13.76
CA ASP A 78 -2.57 -11.95 -14.77
C ASP A 78 -2.86 -10.48 -15.17
N GLU A 79 -3.97 -9.92 -14.70
CA GLU A 79 -4.35 -8.53 -15.01
C GLU A 79 -3.76 -7.51 -14.03
N TYR A 80 -3.17 -7.95 -12.90
CA TYR A 80 -2.70 -7.03 -11.86
C TYR A 80 -1.44 -7.51 -11.14
N PHE A 81 -0.67 -6.56 -10.64
CA PHE A 81 0.43 -6.77 -9.71
C PHE A 81 -0.10 -6.71 -8.27
N LEU A 82 0.24 -7.72 -7.49
CA LEU A 82 -0.28 -7.90 -6.14
C LEU A 82 0.80 -7.69 -5.09
N ALA A 83 0.58 -6.70 -4.23
CA ALA A 83 1.44 -6.40 -3.10
C ALA A 83 0.75 -6.76 -1.78
N SER A 84 1.45 -7.44 -0.88
CA SER A 84 1.03 -7.66 0.50
C SER A 84 2.14 -7.34 1.50
N LYS A 85 1.88 -7.55 2.80
CA LYS A 85 2.82 -7.19 3.85
C LYS A 85 3.08 -8.35 4.78
N CYS A 86 4.32 -8.46 5.25
CA CYS A 86 4.76 -9.45 6.24
C CYS A 86 5.21 -8.77 7.54
N GLY A 87 5.44 -9.59 8.57
CA GLY A 87 5.84 -9.11 9.89
C GLY A 87 4.67 -8.83 10.84
N CYS A 88 3.42 -8.76 10.38
CA CYS A 88 2.28 -8.81 11.29
C CYS A 88 2.21 -10.18 11.96
N ALA A 89 1.91 -10.24 13.26
CA ALA A 89 1.91 -11.49 14.01
C ALA A 89 0.82 -12.44 13.52
N VAL A 90 1.20 -13.56 12.94
CA VAL A 90 0.28 -14.58 12.42
C VAL A 90 -0.44 -15.27 13.57
N GLY A 91 -1.77 -15.42 13.46
CA GLY A 91 -2.59 -16.03 14.52
C GLY A 91 -2.89 -15.12 15.71
N ALA A 92 -2.37 -13.89 15.73
CA ALA A 92 -2.75 -12.93 16.75
C ALA A 92 -4.23 -12.52 16.62
N PRO A 93 -4.92 -12.25 17.73
CA PRO A 93 -6.26 -11.69 17.69
C PRO A 93 -6.29 -10.38 16.91
N VAL A 94 -7.41 -10.10 16.25
CA VAL A 94 -7.61 -8.81 15.58
C VAL A 94 -7.45 -7.68 16.59
N ALA A 95 -6.52 -6.77 16.31
CA ALA A 95 -6.24 -5.65 17.20
C ALA A 95 -7.50 -4.76 17.34
N PRO A 96 -7.81 -4.26 18.55
CA PRO A 96 -8.95 -3.37 18.77
C PRO A 96 -8.85 -2.12 17.88
N PRO A 97 -9.98 -1.47 17.54
CA PRO A 97 -9.98 -0.20 16.84
C PRO A 97 -9.09 0.84 17.52
N GLY A 98 -8.31 1.58 16.71
CA GLY A 98 -7.37 2.60 17.22
C GLY A 98 -6.04 2.05 17.76
N THR A 99 -5.86 0.73 17.84
CA THR A 99 -4.59 0.10 18.23
C THR A 99 -3.83 -0.43 17.02
N ARG A 100 -2.53 -0.67 17.20
CA ARG A 100 -1.70 -1.30 16.15
C ARG A 100 -1.72 -2.82 16.31
N SER A 101 -1.73 -3.54 15.20
CA SER A 101 -1.47 -4.98 15.20
C SER A 101 -0.05 -5.25 15.72
N PRO A 102 0.15 -6.31 16.52
CA PRO A 102 1.50 -6.70 16.92
C PRO A 102 2.32 -7.14 15.69
N HIS A 103 3.62 -6.83 15.71
CA HIS A 103 4.56 -7.22 14.65
C HIS A 103 5.67 -8.08 15.22
N VAL A 104 6.01 -9.14 14.48
CA VAL A 104 7.05 -10.12 14.83
C VAL A 104 7.87 -10.36 13.56
N PHE A 105 9.16 -10.05 13.62
CA PHE A 105 10.05 -10.12 12.44
C PHE A 105 10.96 -11.35 12.48
N THR A 106 10.56 -12.43 13.18
CA THR A 106 11.27 -13.70 13.12
C THR A 106 11.05 -14.42 11.79
N LYS A 107 12.03 -15.24 11.38
CA LYS A 107 11.97 -16.04 10.15
C LYS A 107 10.66 -16.84 10.04
N GLU A 108 10.26 -17.49 11.12
CA GLU A 108 9.06 -18.33 11.18
C GLU A 108 7.79 -17.51 10.91
N ASN A 109 7.68 -16.33 11.53
CA ASN A 109 6.51 -15.48 11.34
C ASN A 109 6.46 -14.85 9.94
N ILE A 110 7.60 -14.49 9.36
CA ILE A 110 7.68 -13.99 7.98
C ILE A 110 7.21 -15.06 7.00
N VAL A 111 7.74 -16.27 7.11
CA VAL A 111 7.34 -17.40 6.24
C VAL A 111 5.86 -17.72 6.43
N ALA A 112 5.39 -17.85 7.67
CA ALA A 112 3.98 -18.14 7.95
C ALA A 112 3.04 -17.08 7.40
N GLY A 113 3.42 -15.79 7.47
CA GLY A 113 2.65 -14.67 6.95
C GLY A 113 2.50 -14.71 5.43
N VAL A 114 3.60 -14.92 4.71
CA VAL A 114 3.57 -15.03 3.24
C VAL A 114 2.76 -16.24 2.80
N GLU A 115 2.96 -17.40 3.43
CA GLU A 115 2.18 -18.62 3.14
C GLU A 115 0.68 -18.42 3.41
N GLN A 116 0.32 -17.65 4.46
CA GLN A 116 -1.07 -17.31 4.73
C GLN A 116 -1.65 -16.41 3.64
N SER A 117 -0.91 -15.40 3.21
CA SER A 117 -1.33 -14.49 2.13
C SER A 117 -1.56 -15.25 0.82
N LEU A 118 -0.65 -16.14 0.43
CA LEU A 118 -0.79 -16.98 -0.77
C LEU A 118 -2.08 -17.83 -0.72
N ARG A 119 -2.33 -18.48 0.43
CA ARG A 119 -3.54 -19.31 0.60
C ARG A 119 -4.84 -18.48 0.54
N ARG A 120 -4.88 -17.33 1.22
CA ARG A 120 -6.07 -16.46 1.26
C ARG A 120 -6.38 -15.87 -0.11
N MET A 121 -5.34 -15.39 -0.81
CA MET A 121 -5.48 -14.77 -2.12
C MET A 121 -5.50 -15.77 -3.28
N LYS A 122 -5.38 -17.09 -2.99
CA LYS A 122 -5.45 -18.19 -3.97
C LYS A 122 -4.48 -17.98 -5.14
N THR A 123 -3.22 -17.66 -4.83
CA THR A 123 -2.16 -17.43 -5.80
C THR A 123 -0.89 -18.12 -5.35
N ASP A 124 -0.03 -18.50 -6.31
CA ASP A 124 1.25 -19.15 -6.05
C ASP A 124 2.39 -18.14 -5.79
N TYR A 125 2.17 -16.87 -6.11
CA TYR A 125 3.17 -15.81 -5.94
C TYR A 125 2.55 -14.45 -5.62
N LEU A 126 3.35 -13.61 -4.94
CA LEU A 126 3.11 -12.19 -4.74
C LEU A 126 4.16 -11.39 -5.54
N ASP A 127 3.74 -10.32 -6.20
CA ASP A 127 4.67 -9.49 -6.96
C ASP A 127 5.57 -8.67 -6.02
N VAL A 128 5.00 -8.15 -4.91
CA VAL A 128 5.76 -7.42 -3.89
C VAL A 128 5.35 -7.89 -2.49
N VAL A 129 6.31 -8.20 -1.64
CA VAL A 129 6.06 -8.40 -0.20
C VAL A 129 6.86 -7.39 0.60
N GLN A 130 6.17 -6.62 1.43
CA GLN A 130 6.72 -5.49 2.18
C GLN A 130 6.81 -5.83 3.67
N PHE A 131 7.93 -5.50 4.32
CA PHE A 131 7.92 -5.45 5.78
C PHE A 131 7.01 -4.34 6.27
N HIS A 132 6.09 -4.67 7.18
CA HIS A 132 5.10 -3.73 7.71
C HIS A 132 5.65 -2.97 8.92
N SER A 133 5.12 -1.76 9.17
CA SER A 133 5.45 -0.93 10.37
C SER A 133 6.87 -0.42 10.47
N SER A 134 7.62 -0.35 9.36
CA SER A 134 8.95 0.27 9.31
C SER A 134 9.92 -0.21 10.40
N PRO A 135 10.22 -1.52 10.51
CA PRO A 135 11.21 -2.03 11.47
C PRO A 135 12.59 -1.41 11.21
N SER A 136 13.41 -1.29 12.27
CA SER A 136 14.80 -0.88 12.12
C SER A 136 15.62 -1.97 11.42
N LYS A 137 16.75 -1.58 10.83
CA LYS A 137 17.73 -2.51 10.26
C LYS A 137 18.16 -3.56 11.28
N GLN A 138 18.51 -3.12 12.50
CA GLN A 138 18.88 -4.03 13.58
C GLN A 138 17.83 -5.10 13.83
N MET A 139 16.54 -4.73 13.88
CA MET A 139 15.45 -5.70 14.12
C MET A 139 15.32 -6.71 12.98
N LEU A 140 15.53 -6.29 11.74
CA LEU A 140 15.49 -7.18 10.58
C LEU A 140 16.68 -8.15 10.53
N GLU A 141 17.88 -7.67 10.88
CA GLU A 141 19.12 -8.47 10.88
C GLU A 141 19.17 -9.47 12.07
N GLU A 142 18.75 -9.03 13.26
CA GLU A 142 18.79 -9.85 14.49
C GLU A 142 18.00 -11.16 14.33
N HIS A 143 16.93 -11.16 13.55
CA HIS A 143 16.04 -12.29 13.40
C HIS A 143 16.08 -12.94 12.01
N GLY A 144 17.01 -12.55 11.15
CA GLY A 144 17.14 -13.08 9.79
C GLY A 144 15.88 -12.86 8.92
N ALA A 145 15.19 -11.74 9.14
CA ALA A 145 13.92 -11.48 8.47
C ALA A 145 14.09 -11.22 6.96
N VAL A 146 15.17 -10.51 6.57
CA VAL A 146 15.48 -10.23 5.16
C VAL A 146 15.84 -11.52 4.45
N GLU A 147 16.67 -12.37 5.06
CA GLU A 147 17.06 -13.67 4.53
C GLU A 147 15.84 -14.58 4.34
N ALA A 148 14.91 -14.58 5.30
CA ALA A 148 13.67 -15.34 5.18
C ALA A 148 12.83 -14.92 3.97
N LEU A 149 12.74 -13.61 3.70
CA LEU A 149 12.00 -13.11 2.55
C LEU A 149 12.76 -13.38 1.23
N ALA A 150 14.09 -13.30 1.24
CA ALA A 150 14.94 -13.68 0.10
C ALA A 150 14.84 -15.18 -0.22
N ASP A 151 14.78 -16.06 0.78
CA ASP A 151 14.54 -17.49 0.59
C ASP A 151 13.18 -17.75 -0.10
N LEU A 152 12.13 -17.00 0.28
CA LEU A 152 10.82 -17.08 -0.38
C LEU A 152 10.85 -16.54 -1.81
N GLN A 153 11.71 -15.56 -2.09
CA GLN A 153 11.94 -15.06 -3.45
C GLN A 153 12.62 -16.14 -4.31
N GLN A 154 13.64 -16.83 -3.78
CA GLN A 154 14.29 -17.95 -4.49
C GLN A 154 13.32 -19.10 -4.78
N GLN A 155 12.32 -19.31 -3.90
CA GLN A 155 11.26 -20.30 -4.11
C GLN A 155 10.20 -19.85 -5.14
N GLY A 156 10.28 -18.62 -5.66
CA GLY A 156 9.31 -18.06 -6.60
C GLY A 156 8.00 -17.58 -5.98
N LYS A 157 7.88 -17.61 -4.65
CA LYS A 157 6.67 -17.17 -3.90
C LYS A 157 6.56 -15.66 -3.77
N VAL A 158 7.70 -14.96 -3.83
CA VAL A 158 7.82 -13.51 -3.79
C VAL A 158 8.68 -13.07 -4.97
N ARG A 159 8.24 -12.09 -5.75
CA ARG A 159 9.03 -11.57 -6.86
C ARG A 159 9.98 -10.46 -6.44
N HIS A 160 9.51 -9.52 -5.62
CA HIS A 160 10.27 -8.35 -5.19
C HIS A 160 10.13 -8.10 -3.69
N LEU A 161 11.24 -7.74 -3.05
CA LEU A 161 11.29 -7.37 -1.64
C LEU A 161 10.94 -5.90 -1.46
N GLY A 162 10.05 -5.60 -0.52
CA GLY A 162 9.63 -4.24 -0.23
C GLY A 162 9.67 -3.88 1.25
N MET A 163 9.48 -2.60 1.50
CA MET A 163 9.37 -2.04 2.85
C MET A 163 8.27 -0.98 2.90
N SER A 164 7.35 -1.09 3.86
CA SER A 164 6.45 0.02 4.22
C SER A 164 7.17 0.92 5.22
N GLY A 165 7.99 1.84 4.68
CA GLY A 165 8.97 2.62 5.42
C GLY A 165 8.47 4.00 5.84
N THR A 166 8.92 4.45 7.01
CA THR A 166 8.69 5.80 7.53
C THR A 166 9.91 6.27 8.33
N LEU A 167 10.01 7.56 8.57
CA LEU A 167 10.94 8.08 9.55
C LEU A 167 10.68 7.49 10.95
N PRO A 168 11.72 7.28 11.79
CA PRO A 168 13.14 7.62 11.50
C PRO A 168 13.90 6.58 10.67
N ASN A 169 13.37 5.37 10.45
CA ASN A 169 14.12 4.23 9.91
C ASN A 169 14.28 4.24 8.37
N LEU A 170 13.47 5.02 7.65
CA LEU A 170 13.47 5.01 6.18
C LEU A 170 14.82 5.31 5.53
N PRO A 171 15.65 6.28 6.00
CA PRO A 171 16.98 6.50 5.42
C PRO A 171 17.86 5.25 5.46
N GLU A 172 17.94 4.59 6.62
CA GLU A 172 18.71 3.36 6.78
C GLU A 172 18.18 2.23 5.91
N GLN A 173 16.85 2.12 5.77
CA GLN A 173 16.21 1.13 4.91
C GLN A 173 16.55 1.33 3.42
N ILE A 174 16.69 2.58 2.95
CA ILE A 174 17.18 2.89 1.60
C ILE A 174 18.64 2.43 1.46
N ASP A 175 19.48 2.73 2.44
CA ASP A 175 20.92 2.42 2.42
C ASP A 175 21.21 0.91 2.53
N MET A 176 20.27 0.11 3.04
CA MET A 176 20.41 -1.36 3.05
C MET A 176 20.56 -1.95 1.64
N GLY A 177 20.01 -1.31 0.60
CA GLY A 177 20.14 -1.74 -0.78
C GLY A 177 19.42 -3.05 -1.16
N VAL A 178 18.70 -3.67 -0.22
CA VAL A 178 18.02 -4.97 -0.38
C VAL A 178 16.57 -4.84 -0.88
N PHE A 179 15.97 -3.67 -0.77
CA PHE A 179 14.58 -3.45 -1.14
C PHE A 179 14.45 -2.96 -2.58
N ASP A 180 13.54 -3.57 -3.33
CA ASP A 180 13.18 -3.16 -4.69
C ASP A 180 12.07 -2.11 -4.68
N VAL A 181 11.21 -2.14 -3.65
CA VAL A 181 10.03 -1.28 -3.53
C VAL A 181 9.92 -0.70 -2.13
N LEU A 182 9.62 0.60 -2.05
CA LEU A 182 9.29 1.29 -0.81
C LEU A 182 7.86 1.84 -0.89
N GLN A 183 7.08 1.59 0.15
CA GLN A 183 5.78 2.21 0.34
C GLN A 183 5.91 3.33 1.37
N ILE A 184 5.74 4.58 0.94
CA ILE A 184 6.07 5.78 1.72
C ILE A 184 4.83 6.68 1.84
N PRO A 185 4.54 7.26 3.02
CA PRO A 185 3.48 8.25 3.14
C PRO A 185 3.92 9.58 2.53
N TYR A 186 3.06 10.17 1.69
CA TYR A 186 3.31 11.49 1.09
C TYR A 186 2.01 12.10 0.54
N SER A 187 1.83 13.38 0.77
CA SER A 187 0.80 14.23 0.15
C SER A 187 1.21 15.70 0.33
N ALA A 188 0.44 16.63 -0.23
CA ALA A 188 0.65 18.08 0.03
C ALA A 188 0.61 18.43 1.53
N MET A 189 -0.10 17.60 2.33
CA MET A 189 -0.25 17.79 3.77
C MET A 189 0.73 16.95 4.62
N GLU A 190 1.46 16.02 4.02
CA GLU A 190 2.41 15.13 4.70
C GLU A 190 3.69 15.01 3.88
N ARG A 191 4.64 15.94 4.08
CA ARG A 191 5.86 16.09 3.27
C ARG A 191 7.19 15.65 3.91
N PRO A 192 7.27 15.11 5.14
CA PRO A 192 8.57 14.82 5.78
C PRO A 192 9.44 13.83 4.99
N HIS A 193 8.83 13.01 4.10
CA HIS A 193 9.51 11.98 3.33
C HIS A 193 9.87 12.39 1.89
N GLU A 194 9.56 13.61 1.45
CA GLU A 194 9.68 14.04 0.06
C GLU A 194 11.07 13.86 -0.54
N THR A 195 12.11 14.27 0.20
CA THR A 195 13.50 14.11 -0.24
C THR A 195 13.91 12.63 -0.30
N LEU A 196 13.40 11.80 0.60
CA LEU A 196 13.67 10.37 0.64
C LEU A 196 13.04 9.61 -0.53
N ILE A 197 11.85 10.03 -0.99
CA ILE A 197 11.23 9.51 -2.22
C ILE A 197 12.15 9.77 -3.42
N SER A 198 12.69 11.00 -3.52
CA SER A 198 13.64 11.35 -4.57
C SER A 198 14.95 10.56 -4.48
N GLN A 199 15.47 10.32 -3.26
CA GLN A 199 16.68 9.54 -3.03
C GLN A 199 16.47 8.06 -3.43
N ALA A 200 15.38 7.46 -2.99
CA ALA A 200 15.02 6.08 -3.35
C ALA A 200 14.92 5.90 -4.87
N ALA A 201 14.23 6.81 -5.56
CA ALA A 201 14.12 6.77 -7.01
C ALA A 201 15.48 6.85 -7.73
N LYS A 202 16.41 7.69 -7.24
CA LYS A 202 17.76 7.83 -7.81
C LYS A 202 18.59 6.55 -7.74
N VAL A 203 18.36 5.71 -6.74
CA VAL A 203 19.04 4.41 -6.60
C VAL A 203 18.24 3.25 -7.21
N GLY A 204 17.19 3.57 -7.99
CA GLY A 204 16.39 2.60 -8.73
C GLY A 204 15.32 1.88 -7.89
N ILE A 205 15.02 2.32 -6.68
CA ILE A 205 13.96 1.74 -5.87
C ILE A 205 12.59 2.27 -6.34
N GLY A 206 11.61 1.39 -6.51
CA GLY A 206 10.24 1.75 -6.84
C GLY A 206 9.51 2.37 -5.65
N ASN A 207 8.89 3.53 -5.83
CA ASN A 207 8.14 4.21 -4.78
C ASN A 207 6.64 4.06 -5.00
N VAL A 208 5.97 3.45 -4.02
CA VAL A 208 4.52 3.38 -3.87
C VAL A 208 4.11 4.40 -2.83
N ILE A 209 3.28 5.36 -3.19
CA ILE A 209 2.82 6.39 -2.25
C ILE A 209 1.52 5.94 -1.59
N ARG A 210 1.45 6.06 -0.27
CA ARG A 210 0.23 5.88 0.52
C ARG A 210 -0.19 7.18 1.18
N GLY A 211 -1.48 7.36 1.43
CA GLY A 211 -2.01 8.57 2.04
C GLY A 211 -1.99 9.78 1.10
N GLY A 212 -1.84 9.57 -0.20
CA GLY A 212 -1.76 10.62 -1.22
C GLY A 212 -2.97 11.56 -1.27
N VAL A 213 -4.12 11.09 -0.79
CA VAL A 213 -5.36 11.89 -0.63
C VAL A 213 -5.69 12.16 0.84
N ALA A 214 -4.68 12.31 1.70
CA ALA A 214 -4.80 12.61 3.14
C ALA A 214 -5.77 11.70 3.92
N LYS A 215 -5.94 10.45 3.49
CA LYS A 215 -6.83 9.43 4.08
C LYS A 215 -8.33 9.70 3.91
N GLY A 216 -8.71 10.47 2.91
CA GLY A 216 -10.10 10.71 2.52
C GLY A 216 -10.82 11.78 3.33
N GLU A 217 -12.11 11.90 3.08
CA GLU A 217 -12.96 12.92 3.69
C GLU A 217 -13.07 12.82 5.22
N PRO A 218 -13.26 13.94 5.92
CA PRO A 218 -13.47 13.98 7.36
C PRO A 218 -14.64 13.09 7.79
N GLY A 219 -14.47 12.38 8.91
CA GLY A 219 -15.54 11.59 9.52
C GLY A 219 -15.75 10.19 8.95
N GLN A 220 -15.14 9.82 7.84
CA GLN A 220 -15.34 8.49 7.24
C GLN A 220 -14.54 7.35 7.88
N SER A 221 -13.55 7.65 8.72
CA SER A 221 -12.65 6.62 9.28
C SER A 221 -13.08 6.06 10.65
N GLY A 222 -14.15 6.56 11.24
CA GLY A 222 -14.61 6.15 12.59
C GLY A 222 -13.65 6.49 13.75
N VAL A 223 -12.51 7.10 13.46
CA VAL A 223 -11.51 7.53 14.46
C VAL A 223 -11.53 9.05 14.54
N PRO A 224 -11.67 9.67 15.72
CA PRO A 224 -11.53 11.11 15.88
C PRO A 224 -10.13 11.54 15.40
N ARG A 225 -10.06 12.32 14.33
CA ARG A 225 -8.82 12.92 13.81
C ARG A 225 -9.02 14.42 13.72
N PRO A 226 -7.94 15.20 13.79
CA PRO A 226 -8.01 16.58 13.33
C PRO A 226 -8.63 16.60 11.94
N ASP A 227 -9.56 17.50 11.70
CA ASP A 227 -10.20 17.67 10.40
C ASP A 227 -9.13 18.02 9.35
N PRO A 228 -8.84 17.13 8.39
CA PRO A 228 -7.79 17.39 7.41
C PRO A 228 -8.10 18.60 6.55
N TRP A 229 -9.38 18.92 6.33
CA TRP A 229 -9.79 20.07 5.52
C TRP A 229 -9.54 21.41 6.20
N LYS A 230 -9.66 21.49 7.53
CA LYS A 230 -9.21 22.67 8.29
C LYS A 230 -7.71 22.91 8.16
N THR A 231 -6.92 21.83 8.17
CA THR A 231 -5.48 21.92 7.95
C THR A 231 -5.18 22.35 6.51
N PHE A 232 -5.92 21.84 5.54
CA PHE A 232 -5.82 22.18 4.13
C PHE A 232 -6.07 23.69 3.90
N GLU A 233 -7.20 24.20 4.39
CA GLU A 233 -7.56 25.63 4.32
C GLU A 233 -6.56 26.52 5.09
N SER A 234 -6.18 26.13 6.32
CA SER A 234 -5.23 26.94 7.11
C SER A 234 -3.83 27.00 6.52
N ALA A 235 -3.48 26.05 5.65
CA ALA A 235 -2.23 26.06 4.88
C ALA A 235 -2.35 26.83 3.55
N GLY A 236 -3.52 27.37 3.21
CA GLY A 236 -3.76 28.10 1.96
C GLY A 236 -3.71 27.19 0.72
N LEU A 237 -3.95 25.89 0.87
CA LEU A 237 -3.91 24.97 -0.27
C LEU A 237 -5.11 25.10 -1.19
N ASP A 238 -6.22 25.63 -0.70
CA ASP A 238 -7.42 25.98 -1.46
C ASP A 238 -7.15 27.06 -2.53
N GLU A 239 -6.20 27.98 -2.27
CA GLU A 239 -5.76 29.00 -3.23
C GLU A 239 -4.99 28.42 -4.44
N LEU A 240 -4.53 27.18 -4.35
CA LEU A 240 -3.76 26.47 -5.39
C LEU A 240 -4.62 25.49 -6.21
N MET A 241 -5.89 25.41 -5.91
CA MET A 241 -6.82 24.53 -6.63
C MET A 241 -7.23 25.16 -7.98
N ASP A 242 -7.45 24.30 -8.97
CA ASP A 242 -8.04 24.72 -10.24
C ASP A 242 -9.56 24.95 -10.08
N ASP A 243 -10.16 25.73 -10.98
CA ASP A 243 -11.60 26.00 -10.95
C ASP A 243 -12.42 24.72 -10.99
N GLY A 244 -13.22 24.47 -9.95
CA GLY A 244 -14.07 23.29 -9.83
C GLY A 244 -13.34 22.02 -9.36
N GLU A 245 -12.05 22.10 -9.05
CA GLU A 245 -11.29 20.99 -8.48
C GLU A 245 -11.71 20.74 -7.02
N SER A 246 -11.89 19.47 -6.64
CA SER A 246 -12.07 19.11 -5.23
C SER A 246 -10.73 19.06 -4.47
N PRO A 247 -10.72 19.25 -3.12
CA PRO A 247 -9.50 19.07 -2.34
C PRO A 247 -8.87 17.68 -2.49
N THR A 248 -9.67 16.65 -2.73
CA THR A 248 -9.18 15.29 -2.99
C THR A 248 -8.47 15.20 -4.33
N ASP A 249 -9.03 15.80 -5.38
CA ASP A 249 -8.41 15.83 -6.71
C ASP A 249 -7.09 16.61 -6.68
N PHE A 250 -7.07 17.77 -6.00
CA PHE A 250 -5.84 18.54 -5.78
C PHE A 250 -4.75 17.71 -5.10
N LEU A 251 -5.07 17.03 -4.00
CA LEU A 251 -4.12 16.20 -3.28
C LEU A 251 -3.60 15.05 -4.14
N LEU A 252 -4.47 14.44 -4.95
CA LEU A 252 -4.07 13.39 -5.88
C LEU A 252 -3.16 13.94 -6.97
N ARG A 253 -3.53 15.06 -7.61
CA ARG A 253 -2.73 15.75 -8.62
C ARG A 253 -1.36 16.15 -8.08
N PHE A 254 -1.30 16.71 -6.86
CA PHE A 254 -0.05 17.03 -6.18
C PHE A 254 0.83 15.77 -6.00
N THR A 255 0.26 14.70 -5.48
CA THR A 255 0.97 13.44 -5.26
C THR A 255 1.49 12.85 -6.57
N LEU A 256 0.66 12.82 -7.62
CA LEU A 256 1.01 12.32 -8.95
C LEU A 256 2.11 13.15 -9.64
N SER A 257 2.29 14.42 -9.25
CA SER A 257 3.30 15.29 -9.84
C SER A 257 4.72 15.08 -9.31
N HIS A 258 4.91 14.31 -8.22
CA HIS A 258 6.24 14.06 -7.66
C HIS A 258 7.08 13.19 -8.59
N PRO A 259 8.28 13.66 -9.07
CA PRO A 259 9.04 12.95 -10.11
C PRO A 259 9.59 11.59 -9.68
N GLY A 260 9.75 11.35 -8.39
CA GLY A 260 10.21 10.07 -7.84
C GLY A 260 9.07 9.08 -7.49
N MET A 261 7.81 9.44 -7.75
CA MET A 261 6.66 8.59 -7.51
C MET A 261 6.39 7.70 -8.73
N HIS A 262 6.11 6.41 -8.51
CA HIS A 262 5.77 5.47 -9.58
C HIS A 262 4.29 5.12 -9.57
N THR A 263 3.72 4.87 -8.40
CA THR A 263 2.28 4.65 -8.20
C THR A 263 1.83 5.21 -6.85
N THR A 264 0.58 5.65 -6.75
CA THR A 264 -0.06 5.99 -5.48
C THR A 264 -1.26 5.09 -5.26
N ILE A 265 -1.39 4.53 -4.05
CA ILE A 265 -2.53 3.68 -3.70
C ILE A 265 -3.62 4.50 -3.02
N VAL A 266 -4.83 4.41 -3.55
CA VAL A 266 -6.04 5.03 -3.01
C VAL A 266 -7.07 3.94 -2.76
N GLY A 267 -7.76 4.00 -1.63
CA GLY A 267 -8.83 3.07 -1.29
C GLY A 267 -10.19 3.76 -1.26
N THR A 268 -11.20 3.07 -1.75
CA THR A 268 -12.59 3.53 -1.69
C THR A 268 -13.53 2.36 -1.43
N LEU A 269 -14.74 2.65 -0.91
CA LEU A 269 -15.88 1.71 -0.86
C LEU A 269 -16.97 2.08 -1.87
N ASN A 270 -16.74 3.10 -2.68
CA ASN A 270 -17.63 3.50 -3.77
C ASN A 270 -16.94 3.21 -5.11
N PRO A 271 -17.49 2.31 -5.95
CA PRO A 271 -16.92 1.96 -7.25
C PRO A 271 -16.95 3.12 -8.26
N ASP A 272 -17.76 4.16 -8.03
CA ASP A 272 -17.86 5.32 -8.92
C ASP A 272 -16.73 6.35 -8.70
N HIS A 273 -15.94 6.19 -7.62
CA HIS A 273 -14.76 7.02 -7.37
C HIS A 273 -13.57 6.52 -8.16
#